data_235ffa6a1a9c7b5116157f4166e12633
#
_entry.id   235ffa6a1a9c7b5116157f4166e12633
#
_cell.length_a   1.000
_cell.length_b   1.000
_cell.length_c   1.000
_cell.angle_alpha   90.00
_cell.angle_beta   90.00
_cell.angle_gamma   90.00
#
_symmetry.space_group_name_H-M   'P 1'
#
loop_
_entity.id
_entity.type
_entity.pdbx_description
1 polymer ?
#
loop_
_entity_poly.entity_id
_entity_poly.type
_entity_poly.pdbx_seq_one_letter_code
_entity_poly.pdbx_strand_id
1 'polypeptide(L)'
;LITYMTPSANLMLREFGMVFFLASIGLAAGDGFAEALMNGRVFLYAALGAVITVVPALIAGIIALRVYHLNFHSAAGLIAGAMTDTPALAYIGTLSGRNIAAVAYSTVYPVSMFLRILSGQLVLLFVWGAIA
;
A
#
# COMPACT_ATOMS: atom_id res chain seq x y z
N LEU A 1 -26.36 -14.28 17.19
CA LEU A 1 -25.56 -15.35 16.57
C LEU A 1 -24.16 -14.82 16.32
N ILE A 2 -23.25 -15.02 17.28
CA ILE A 2 -21.85 -14.70 17.11
C ILE A 2 -21.21 -15.89 16.38
N THR A 3 -21.01 -15.77 15.09
CA THR A 3 -20.34 -16.80 14.31
C THR A 3 -18.84 -16.74 14.59
N TYR A 4 -18.37 -17.59 15.47
CA TYR A 4 -16.94 -17.74 15.73
C TYR A 4 -16.31 -18.46 14.52
N MET A 5 -15.54 -17.74 13.73
CA MET A 5 -14.66 -18.34 12.73
C MET A 5 -13.39 -18.81 13.41
N THR A 6 -12.94 -20.00 13.05
CA THR A 6 -11.64 -20.51 13.50
C THR A 6 -10.51 -19.65 12.94
N PRO A 7 -9.41 -19.42 13.68
CA PRO A 7 -8.27 -18.62 13.20
C PRO A 7 -7.73 -19.10 11.83
N SER A 8 -7.73 -20.39 11.59
CA SER A 8 -7.32 -21.00 10.31
C SER A 8 -8.24 -20.60 9.15
N ALA A 9 -9.56 -20.59 9.37
CA ALA A 9 -10.52 -20.18 8.35
C ALA A 9 -10.40 -18.67 8.03
N ASN A 10 -10.13 -17.85 9.04
CA ASN A 10 -9.89 -16.41 8.83
C ASN A 10 -8.62 -16.16 8.01
N LEU A 11 -7.52 -16.85 8.30
CA LEU A 11 -6.29 -16.77 7.51
C LEU A 11 -6.50 -17.22 6.07
N MET A 12 -7.21 -18.33 5.85
CA MET A 12 -7.51 -18.83 4.52
C MET A 12 -8.36 -17.86 3.71
N LEU A 13 -9.41 -17.27 4.30
CA LEU A 13 -10.24 -16.27 3.64
C LEU A 13 -9.44 -14.99 3.29
N ARG A 14 -8.52 -14.58 4.16
CA ARG A 14 -7.61 -13.48 3.90
C ARG A 14 -6.71 -13.77 2.70
N GLU A 15 -6.13 -14.97 2.62
CA GLU A 15 -5.29 -15.37 1.48
C GLU A 15 -6.07 -15.41 0.18
N PHE A 16 -7.26 -16.01 0.18
CA PHE A 16 -8.15 -15.98 -0.98
C PHE A 16 -8.51 -14.56 -1.40
N GLY A 17 -8.87 -13.70 -0.44
CA GLY A 17 -9.18 -12.30 -0.71
C GLY A 17 -8.00 -11.56 -1.36
N MET A 18 -6.78 -11.77 -0.88
CA MET A 18 -5.58 -11.17 -1.47
C MET A 18 -5.31 -11.69 -2.89
N VAL A 19 -5.44 -13.00 -3.12
CA VAL A 19 -5.23 -13.60 -4.45
C VAL A 19 -6.25 -13.06 -5.46
N PHE A 20 -7.54 -13.04 -5.12
CA PHE A 20 -8.57 -12.50 -6.00
C PHE A 20 -8.40 -11.00 -6.26
N PHE A 21 -8.02 -10.22 -5.26
CA PHE A 21 -7.74 -8.81 -5.39
C PHE A 21 -6.57 -8.55 -6.36
N LEU A 22 -5.46 -9.24 -6.17
CA LEU A 22 -4.28 -9.10 -7.04
C LEU A 22 -4.54 -9.60 -8.45
N ALA A 23 -5.29 -10.71 -8.60
CA ALA A 23 -5.68 -11.22 -9.91
C ALA A 23 -6.59 -10.25 -10.66
N SER A 24 -7.56 -9.66 -9.98
CA SER A 24 -8.48 -8.68 -10.55
C SER A 24 -7.74 -7.41 -11.02
N ILE A 25 -6.81 -6.89 -10.23
CA ILE A 25 -5.98 -5.74 -10.62
C ILE A 25 -5.07 -6.11 -11.80
N GLY A 26 -4.44 -7.29 -11.75
CA GLY A 26 -3.54 -7.75 -12.81
C GLY A 26 -4.27 -7.92 -14.14
N LEU A 27 -5.48 -8.48 -14.14
CA LEU A 27 -6.30 -8.61 -15.34
C LEU A 27 -6.74 -7.25 -15.88
N ALA A 28 -7.20 -6.35 -15.01
CA ALA A 28 -7.62 -5.00 -15.40
C ALA A 28 -6.46 -4.15 -15.95
N ALA A 29 -5.26 -4.31 -15.41
CA ALA A 29 -4.07 -3.63 -15.90
C ALA A 29 -3.51 -4.22 -17.19
N GLY A 30 -3.79 -5.49 -17.48
CA GLY A 30 -3.24 -6.23 -18.62
C GLY A 30 -3.63 -5.66 -19.97
N ASP A 31 -4.87 -5.21 -20.13
CA ASP A 31 -5.38 -4.67 -21.40
C ASP A 31 -4.64 -3.39 -21.82
N GLY A 32 -4.39 -2.48 -20.88
CA GLY A 32 -3.64 -1.25 -21.16
C GLY A 32 -2.13 -1.43 -21.22
N PHE A 33 -1.60 -2.50 -20.61
CA PHE A 33 -0.17 -2.76 -20.52
C PHE A 33 0.43 -3.15 -21.89
N ALA A 34 -0.27 -4.00 -22.65
CA ALA A 34 0.16 -4.42 -23.98
C ALA A 34 0.27 -3.22 -24.95
N GLU A 35 -0.74 -2.34 -24.93
CA GLU A 35 -0.74 -1.11 -25.72
C GLU A 35 0.37 -0.14 -25.31
N ALA A 36 0.59 0.03 -24.00
CA ALA A 36 1.66 0.87 -23.47
C ALA A 36 3.05 0.36 -23.86
N LEU A 37 3.26 -0.98 -23.87
CA LEU A 37 4.50 -1.62 -24.35
C LEU A 37 4.79 -1.28 -25.81
N MET A 38 3.80 -1.39 -26.67
CA MET A 38 3.94 -1.11 -28.12
C MET A 38 4.28 0.37 -28.37
N ASN A 39 3.77 1.28 -27.56
CA ASN A 39 4.01 2.71 -27.68
C ASN A 39 5.34 3.21 -27.07
N GLY A 40 6.17 2.32 -26.52
CA GLY A 40 7.45 2.67 -25.91
C GLY A 40 7.39 3.56 -24.66
N ARG A 41 6.20 3.93 -24.19
CA ARG A 41 5.97 4.83 -23.05
C ARG A 41 6.07 4.11 -21.69
N VAL A 42 6.14 2.79 -21.69
CA VAL A 42 6.20 1.97 -20.47
C VAL A 42 7.36 2.38 -19.57
N PHE A 43 8.53 2.61 -20.16
CA PHE A 43 9.71 3.00 -19.38
C PHE A 43 9.52 4.35 -18.69
N LEU A 44 8.88 5.29 -19.35
CA LEU A 44 8.57 6.60 -18.77
C LEU A 44 7.56 6.48 -17.63
N TYR A 45 6.49 5.73 -17.81
CA TYR A 45 5.49 5.50 -16.77
C TYR A 45 6.06 4.69 -15.60
N ALA A 46 6.88 3.70 -15.87
CA ALA A 46 7.56 2.92 -14.82
C ALA A 46 8.53 3.80 -14.02
N ALA A 47 9.31 4.64 -14.69
CA ALA A 47 10.23 5.57 -14.01
C ALA A 47 9.46 6.59 -13.14
N LEU A 48 8.40 7.20 -13.67
CA LEU A 48 7.56 8.12 -12.92
C LEU A 48 6.90 7.43 -11.73
N GLY A 49 6.34 6.22 -11.92
CA GLY A 49 5.76 5.42 -10.85
C GLY A 49 6.77 5.07 -9.76
N ALA A 50 7.98 4.69 -10.15
CA ALA A 50 9.08 4.42 -9.20
C ALA A 50 9.44 5.66 -8.39
N VAL A 51 9.57 6.82 -9.01
CA VAL A 51 9.88 8.08 -8.31
C VAL A 51 8.77 8.43 -7.32
N ILE A 52 7.51 8.40 -7.77
CA ILE A 52 6.34 8.74 -6.92
C ILE A 52 6.22 7.79 -5.72
N THR A 53 6.64 6.54 -5.87
CA THR A 53 6.54 5.54 -4.80
C THR A 53 7.77 5.56 -3.88
N VAL A 54 8.97 5.56 -4.45
CA VAL A 54 10.21 5.40 -3.69
C VAL A 54 10.59 6.68 -2.95
N VAL A 55 10.44 7.85 -3.56
CA VAL A 55 10.88 9.12 -2.96
C VAL A 55 10.13 9.42 -1.65
N PRO A 56 8.79 9.39 -1.57
CA PRO A 56 8.08 9.61 -0.31
C PRO A 56 8.39 8.55 0.75
N ALA A 57 8.55 7.28 0.33
CA ALA A 57 8.90 6.19 1.25
C ALA A 57 10.27 6.38 1.88
N LEU A 58 11.27 6.76 1.08
CA LEU A 58 12.61 7.06 1.57
C LEU A 58 12.62 8.28 2.51
N ILE A 59 11.94 9.36 2.15
CA ILE A 59 11.84 10.56 2.99
C ILE A 59 11.19 10.20 4.32
N ALA A 60 10.05 9.50 4.31
CA ALA A 60 9.36 9.07 5.52
C ALA A 60 10.25 8.13 6.38
N GLY A 61 10.97 7.21 5.74
CA GLY A 61 11.91 6.30 6.42
C GLY A 61 13.06 7.03 7.08
N ILE A 62 13.69 7.97 6.38
CA ILE A 62 14.79 8.77 6.92
C ILE A 62 14.31 9.61 8.11
N ILE A 63 13.15 10.26 7.98
CA ILE A 63 12.56 11.05 9.07
C ILE A 63 12.26 10.14 10.27
N ALA A 64 11.63 8.98 10.06
CA ALA A 64 11.31 8.04 11.13
C ALA A 64 12.55 7.55 11.89
N LEU A 65 13.62 7.25 11.16
CA LEU A 65 14.86 6.73 11.75
C LEU A 65 15.74 7.83 12.35
N ARG A 66 15.89 8.98 11.66
CA ARG A 66 16.83 10.04 12.04
C ARG A 66 16.25 11.08 12.98
N VAL A 67 15.00 11.48 12.77
CA VAL A 67 14.34 12.53 13.56
C VAL A 67 13.61 11.94 14.75
N TYR A 68 12.81 10.88 14.53
CA TYR A 68 12.05 10.24 15.60
C TYR A 68 12.78 9.11 16.32
N HIS A 69 13.99 8.76 15.85
CA HIS A 69 14.82 7.69 16.43
C HIS A 69 14.06 6.36 16.60
N LEU A 70 13.12 6.07 15.69
CA LEU A 70 12.39 4.81 15.71
C LEU A 70 13.32 3.65 15.37
N ASN A 71 13.05 2.48 15.94
CA ASN A 71 13.75 1.28 15.51
C ASN A 71 13.31 0.88 14.07
N PHE A 72 14.15 0.14 13.38
CA PHE A 72 13.93 -0.27 11.99
C PHE A 72 12.58 -0.94 11.77
N HIS A 73 12.16 -1.85 12.66
CA HIS A 73 10.90 -2.58 12.53
C HIS A 73 9.66 -1.68 12.69
N SER A 74 9.71 -0.70 13.59
CA SER A 74 8.65 0.31 13.73
C SER A 74 8.58 1.20 12.50
N ALA A 75 9.71 1.68 12.00
CA ALA A 75 9.78 2.51 10.81
C ALA A 75 9.27 1.76 9.56
N ALA A 76 9.67 0.51 9.40
CA ALA A 76 9.20 -0.34 8.30
C ALA A 76 7.69 -0.62 8.37
N GLY A 77 7.17 -0.90 9.57
CA GLY A 77 5.72 -1.06 9.80
C GLY A 77 4.92 0.22 9.52
N LEU A 78 5.46 1.38 9.90
CA LEU A 78 4.87 2.69 9.63
C LEU A 78 4.80 2.97 8.11
N ILE A 79 5.87 2.71 7.38
CA ILE A 79 5.92 2.87 5.91
C ILE A 79 4.94 1.91 5.23
N ALA A 80 4.93 0.64 5.62
CA ALA A 80 3.98 -0.34 5.11
C ALA A 80 2.53 0.08 5.38
N GLY A 81 2.24 0.64 6.56
CA GLY A 81 0.93 1.19 6.93
C GLY A 81 0.55 2.42 6.10
N ALA A 82 1.50 3.34 5.88
CA ALA A 82 1.28 4.53 5.05
C ALA A 82 1.03 4.16 3.58
N MET A 83 1.69 3.13 3.08
CA MET A 83 1.49 2.60 1.72
C MET A 83 0.29 1.65 1.62
N THR A 84 -0.33 1.29 2.73
CA THR A 84 -1.42 0.29 2.81
C THR A 84 -1.00 -1.09 2.27
N ASP A 85 0.29 -1.42 2.44
CA ASP A 85 0.92 -2.64 1.93
C ASP A 85 0.91 -3.74 2.99
N THR A 86 -0.11 -4.59 2.92
CA THR A 86 -0.27 -5.74 3.83
C THR A 86 0.75 -6.86 3.57
N PRO A 87 1.12 -7.20 2.32
CA PRO A 87 2.21 -8.13 2.04
C PRO A 87 3.55 -7.69 2.64
N ALA A 88 3.91 -6.41 2.54
CA ALA A 88 5.11 -5.89 3.18
C ALA A 88 5.10 -6.07 4.69
N LEU A 89 3.95 -5.82 5.34
CA LEU A 89 3.80 -6.07 6.78
C LEU A 89 4.02 -7.54 7.14
N ALA A 90 3.47 -8.47 6.34
CA ALA A 90 3.65 -9.90 6.56
C ALA A 90 5.14 -10.29 6.49
N TYR A 91 5.86 -9.76 5.49
CA TYR A 91 7.30 -9.98 5.34
C TYR A 91 8.10 -9.43 6.52
N ILE A 92 7.83 -8.18 6.94
CA ILE A 92 8.51 -7.56 8.10
C ILE A 92 8.25 -8.37 9.38
N GLY A 93 7.05 -8.92 9.53
CA GLY A 93 6.69 -9.80 10.64
C GLY A 93 7.57 -11.05 10.75
N THR A 94 7.98 -11.63 9.62
CA THR A 94 8.89 -12.79 9.60
C THR A 94 10.30 -12.43 10.06
N LEU A 95 10.74 -11.19 9.84
CA LEU A 95 12.08 -10.72 10.21
C LEU A 95 12.17 -10.31 11.68
N SER A 96 11.09 -9.77 12.25
CA SER A 96 11.15 -9.13 13.57
C SER A 96 10.80 -10.06 14.74
N GLY A 97 10.10 -11.16 14.50
CA GLY A 97 9.62 -12.07 15.55
C GLY A 97 8.74 -11.41 16.63
N ARG A 98 8.43 -10.11 16.48
CA ARG A 98 7.65 -9.30 17.44
C ARG A 98 6.59 -8.50 16.70
N ASN A 99 5.46 -8.26 17.37
CA ASN A 99 4.32 -7.49 16.81
C ASN A 99 4.58 -5.97 16.68
N ILE A 100 5.82 -5.52 16.80
CA ILE A 100 6.18 -4.08 16.80
C ILE A 100 5.80 -3.43 15.46
N ALA A 101 6.12 -4.09 14.35
CA ALA A 101 5.78 -3.60 13.02
C ALA A 101 4.26 -3.57 12.80
N ALA A 102 3.53 -4.56 13.32
CA ALA A 102 2.08 -4.63 13.21
C ALA A 102 1.39 -3.50 14.00
N VAL A 103 1.92 -3.13 15.17
CA VAL A 103 1.41 -2.00 15.96
C VAL A 103 1.63 -0.69 15.22
N ALA A 104 2.84 -0.44 14.71
CA ALA A 104 3.14 0.76 13.92
C ALA A 104 2.28 0.85 12.66
N TYR A 105 2.10 -0.26 11.95
CA TYR A 105 1.22 -0.38 10.79
C TYR A 105 -0.23 0.00 11.14
N SER A 106 -0.81 -0.63 12.17
CA SER A 106 -2.22 -0.43 12.55
C SER A 106 -2.52 0.99 13.01
N THR A 107 -1.52 1.71 13.50
CA THR A 107 -1.66 3.12 13.92
C THR A 107 -1.79 4.05 12.71
N VAL A 108 -1.02 3.80 11.64
CA VAL A 108 -0.96 4.69 10.47
C VAL A 108 -1.97 4.32 9.39
N TYR A 109 -2.25 3.04 9.24
CA TYR A 109 -3.12 2.50 8.18
C TYR A 109 -4.49 3.19 8.07
N PRO A 110 -5.28 3.39 9.15
CA PRO A 110 -6.60 4.03 9.06
C PRO A 110 -6.50 5.48 8.57
N VAL A 111 -5.50 6.22 9.06
CA VAL A 111 -5.26 7.62 8.67
C VAL A 111 -4.87 7.70 7.19
N SER A 112 -3.99 6.82 6.75
CA SER A 112 -3.55 6.75 5.35
C SER A 112 -4.70 6.41 4.40
N MET A 113 -5.56 5.47 4.78
CA MET A 113 -6.77 5.13 4.01
C MET A 113 -7.72 6.32 3.90
N PHE A 114 -7.99 6.98 5.01
CA PHE A 114 -8.85 8.16 5.04
C PHE A 114 -8.32 9.29 4.14
N LEU A 115 -7.04 9.63 4.28
CA LEU A 115 -6.39 10.66 3.46
C LEU A 115 -6.37 10.29 1.97
N ARG A 116 -6.18 9.01 1.65
CA ARG A 116 -6.19 8.52 0.26
C ARG A 116 -7.56 8.66 -0.38
N ILE A 117 -8.62 8.33 0.35
CA ILE A 117 -10.01 8.51 -0.12
C ILE A 117 -10.31 10.00 -0.34
N LEU A 118 -9.96 10.85 0.63
CA LEU A 118 -10.15 12.30 0.51
C LEU A 118 -9.38 12.90 -0.66
N SER A 119 -8.12 12.52 -0.83
CA SER A 119 -7.30 13.04 -1.93
C SER A 119 -7.88 12.65 -3.29
N GLY A 120 -8.37 11.41 -3.45
CA GLY A 120 -9.05 10.97 -4.65
C GLY A 120 -10.31 11.79 -4.96
N GLN A 121 -11.12 12.04 -3.94
CA GLN A 121 -12.33 12.88 -4.09
C GLN A 121 -11.99 14.33 -4.44
N LEU A 122 -10.98 14.91 -3.82
CA LEU A 122 -10.54 16.27 -4.13
C LEU A 122 -10.04 16.40 -5.57
N VAL A 123 -9.25 15.43 -6.05
CA VAL A 123 -8.79 15.40 -7.45
C VAL A 123 -9.97 15.32 -8.40
N LEU A 124 -10.96 14.46 -8.13
CA LEU A 124 -12.17 14.36 -8.96
C LEU A 124 -12.95 15.65 -9.00
N LEU A 125 -13.14 16.33 -7.86
CA LEU A 125 -13.83 17.61 -7.78
C LEU A 125 -13.09 18.70 -8.55
N PHE A 126 -11.76 18.76 -8.44
CA PHE A 126 -10.93 19.72 -9.18
C PHE A 126 -11.01 19.49 -10.69
N VAL A 127 -10.89 18.23 -11.12
CA VAL A 127 -10.96 17.89 -12.55
C VAL A 127 -12.36 18.15 -13.11
N TRP A 128 -13.41 17.80 -12.37
CA TRP A 128 -14.80 18.06 -12.78
C TRP A 128 -15.09 19.56 -12.85
N GLY A 129 -14.66 20.33 -11.83
CA GLY A 129 -14.82 21.79 -11.81
C GLY A 129 -14.00 22.55 -12.86
N ALA A 130 -12.97 21.93 -13.43
CA ALA A 130 -12.17 22.48 -14.52
C ALA A 130 -12.73 22.15 -15.92
N ILE A 131 -13.62 21.17 -16.02
CA ILE A 131 -14.21 20.72 -17.29
C ILE A 131 -15.67 21.23 -17.43
N ALA A 132 -16.34 21.58 -16.33
CA ALA A 132 -17.68 22.14 -16.30
C ALA A 132 -17.68 23.65 -16.46
#